data_ce72cf3ba9481c2167e67c0eff6e5755
#
_entry.id   ce72cf3ba9481c2167e67c0eff6e5755
#
_cell.length_a   1.000
_cell.length_b   1.000
_cell.length_c   1.000
_cell.angle_alpha   90.00
_cell.angle_beta   90.00
_cell.angle_gamma   90.00
#
_symmetry.space_group_name_H-M   'P 1'
#
loop_
_entity.id
_entity.type
_entity.pdbx_description
1 polymer ?
#
loop_
_entity_poly.entity_id
_entity_poly.type
_entity_poly.pdbx_seq_one_letter_code
_entity_poly.pdbx_strand_id
1 'polypeptide(L)'
;MIRRPPRSTQGVSSAASDVYKRQEGNSVGAKLAVKVKNCPVGLGEPVFDKLDAEIAKGIMSINAVKSVSIGNVDDILDSRGSELRDHIRSDGYASNNAGGILGGISNGDEIDVSFIIKPTSSIQVKGQTLNKEGDEVDIEVKGRHDPCVGIRAVPIAEAMVNLVLMDHILRNRAQNFDIEQKLPFTE
;
A
#
# COMPACT_ATOMS: atom_id res chain seq x y z
N MET A 1 11.19 -12.33 -4.87
CA MET A 1 12.24 -11.46 -4.29
C MET A 1 11.76 -10.02 -4.42
N ILE A 2 11.38 -9.36 -3.33
CA ILE A 2 10.92 -7.97 -3.33
C ILE A 2 12.16 -7.09 -3.51
N ARG A 3 12.29 -6.41 -4.64
CA ARG A 3 13.37 -5.43 -4.83
C ARG A 3 12.92 -4.09 -4.27
N ARG A 4 13.75 -3.48 -3.39
CA ARG A 4 13.57 -2.09 -2.99
C ARG A 4 13.57 -1.22 -4.25
N PRO A 5 12.66 -0.23 -4.37
CA PRO A 5 12.73 0.71 -5.47
C PRO A 5 14.09 1.40 -5.47
N PRO A 6 14.68 1.72 -6.64
CA PRO A 6 15.92 2.46 -6.71
C PRO A 6 15.75 3.79 -5.95
N ARG A 7 16.80 4.22 -5.23
CA ARG A 7 16.85 5.55 -4.60
C ARG A 7 16.67 6.59 -5.69
N SER A 8 15.42 7.03 -5.90
CA SER A 8 15.12 8.11 -6.83
C SER A 8 15.46 9.45 -6.19
N THR A 9 15.61 10.47 -7.02
CA THR A 9 15.75 11.89 -6.62
C THR A 9 14.62 12.39 -5.70
N GLN A 10 13.49 11.70 -5.61
CA GLN A 10 12.42 11.93 -4.64
C GLN A 10 12.88 11.70 -3.19
N GLY A 11 13.86 10.82 -2.94
CA GLY A 11 14.41 10.62 -1.60
C GLY A 11 15.18 11.84 -1.05
N VAL A 12 15.78 12.64 -1.91
CA VAL A 12 16.48 13.87 -1.52
C VAL A 12 15.48 14.98 -1.17
N SER A 13 14.38 15.08 -1.92
CA SER A 13 13.30 16.04 -1.65
C SER A 13 12.57 15.73 -0.34
N SER A 14 12.32 14.47 -0.02
CA SER A 14 11.68 14.07 1.24
C SER A 14 12.61 14.33 2.44
N ALA A 15 13.91 14.06 2.32
CA ALA A 15 14.87 14.35 3.39
C ALA A 15 14.99 15.84 3.70
N ALA A 16 14.97 16.71 2.69
CA ALA A 16 14.95 18.16 2.88
C ALA A 16 13.66 18.61 3.57
N SER A 17 12.50 18.11 3.14
CA SER A 17 11.21 18.38 3.78
C SER A 17 11.18 17.94 5.25
N ASP A 18 11.79 16.79 5.56
CA ASP A 18 11.88 16.26 6.92
C ASP A 18 12.71 17.19 7.84
N VAL A 19 13.80 17.78 7.32
CA VAL A 19 14.63 18.72 8.08
C VAL A 19 13.83 19.99 8.42
N TYR A 20 13.13 20.57 7.43
CA TYR A 20 12.30 21.75 7.66
C TYR A 20 11.17 21.47 8.66
N LYS A 21 10.47 20.36 8.53
CA LYS A 21 9.37 20.01 9.44
C LYS A 21 9.85 19.74 10.87
N ARG A 22 11.06 19.18 11.04
CA ARG A 22 11.69 19.07 12.37
C ARG A 22 11.95 20.43 13.00
N GLN A 23 12.41 21.41 12.22
CA GLN A 23 12.69 22.76 12.71
C GLN A 23 11.39 23.48 13.11
N GLU A 24 10.29 23.23 12.39
CA GLU A 24 8.97 23.77 12.71
C GLU A 24 8.26 23.03 13.85
N GLY A 25 8.81 21.90 14.34
CA GLY A 25 8.14 21.02 15.32
C GLY A 25 6.87 20.36 14.79
N ASN A 26 6.73 20.25 13.46
CA ASN A 26 5.54 19.76 12.77
C ASN A 26 5.80 18.41 12.06
N SER A 27 4.77 17.82 11.44
CA SER A 27 4.82 16.55 10.72
C SER A 27 4.15 16.62 9.35
N VAL A 28 4.47 15.65 8.47
CA VAL A 28 3.88 15.48 7.12
C VAL A 28 3.39 14.06 6.92
N GLY A 29 2.37 13.91 6.08
CA GLY A 29 1.92 12.61 5.59
C GLY A 29 2.79 12.08 4.45
N ALA A 30 2.48 10.87 3.99
CA ALA A 30 3.15 10.24 2.87
C ALA A 30 2.17 9.42 2.02
N LYS A 31 2.40 9.39 0.69
CA LYS A 31 1.86 8.35 -0.21
C LYS A 31 2.99 7.34 -0.44
N LEU A 32 2.70 6.07 -0.22
CA LEU A 32 3.63 4.96 -0.37
C LEU A 32 3.08 3.95 -1.36
N ALA A 33 3.96 3.18 -2.00
CA ALA A 33 3.59 2.09 -2.87
C ALA A 33 4.37 0.82 -2.52
N VAL A 34 3.70 -0.33 -2.60
CA VAL A 34 4.28 -1.67 -2.54
C VAL A 34 4.00 -2.36 -3.86
N LYS A 35 5.05 -2.88 -4.48
CA LYS A 35 4.97 -3.63 -5.74
C LYS A 35 5.44 -5.05 -5.52
N VAL A 36 4.61 -6.03 -5.90
CA VAL A 36 4.93 -7.45 -5.81
C VAL A 36 5.15 -8.01 -7.20
N LYS A 37 6.35 -8.49 -7.45
CA LYS A 37 6.72 -9.15 -8.72
C LYS A 37 6.67 -10.65 -8.59
N ASN A 38 6.38 -11.32 -9.70
CA ASN A 38 6.32 -12.78 -9.78
C ASN A 38 5.30 -13.37 -8.79
N CYS A 39 4.16 -12.70 -8.63
CA CYS A 39 3.05 -13.25 -7.86
C CYS A 39 2.45 -14.43 -8.63
N PRO A 40 2.24 -15.61 -7.98
CA PRO A 40 1.54 -16.71 -8.63
C PRO A 40 0.13 -16.31 -9.08
N VAL A 41 -0.34 -16.88 -10.18
CA VAL A 41 -1.72 -16.75 -10.63
C VAL A 41 -2.65 -17.50 -9.69
N GLY A 42 -3.87 -16.99 -9.48
CA GLY A 42 -4.91 -17.73 -8.79
C GLY A 42 -4.91 -17.57 -7.27
N LEU A 43 -4.19 -16.61 -6.72
CA LEU A 43 -4.28 -16.28 -5.29
C LEU A 43 -5.49 -15.40 -5.03
N GLY A 44 -6.27 -15.73 -4.03
CA GLY A 44 -7.49 -15.05 -3.65
C GLY A 44 -8.68 -15.99 -3.62
N GLU A 45 -9.62 -15.76 -2.72
CA GLU A 45 -10.80 -16.60 -2.51
C GLU A 45 -12.09 -15.77 -2.52
N PRO A 46 -12.65 -15.49 -3.70
CA PRO A 46 -14.00 -14.92 -3.73
C PRO A 46 -15.01 -15.87 -3.03
N VAL A 47 -16.01 -15.33 -2.37
CA VAL A 47 -16.54 -13.96 -2.38
C VAL A 47 -15.90 -13.09 -1.29
N PHE A 48 -15.55 -13.62 -0.13
CA PHE A 48 -15.21 -12.82 1.05
C PHE A 48 -13.71 -12.54 1.20
N ASP A 49 -12.87 -13.53 0.85
CA ASP A 49 -11.42 -13.44 1.02
C ASP A 49 -10.72 -13.11 -0.30
N LYS A 50 -11.22 -12.10 -1.00
CA LYS A 50 -10.58 -11.56 -2.20
C LYS A 50 -9.20 -11.02 -1.87
N LEU A 51 -8.22 -11.27 -2.74
CA LEU A 51 -6.83 -10.87 -2.50
C LEU A 51 -6.67 -9.34 -2.32
N ASP A 52 -7.36 -8.54 -3.13
CA ASP A 52 -7.39 -7.08 -3.00
C ASP A 52 -7.98 -6.63 -1.66
N ALA A 53 -9.06 -7.25 -1.21
CA ALA A 53 -9.70 -6.96 0.06
C ALA A 53 -8.79 -7.30 1.25
N GLU A 54 -8.14 -8.47 1.24
CA GLU A 54 -7.24 -8.88 2.32
C GLU A 54 -5.95 -8.05 2.35
N ILE A 55 -5.39 -7.68 1.20
CA ILE A 55 -4.27 -6.72 1.11
C ILE A 55 -4.70 -5.37 1.68
N ALA A 56 -5.87 -4.86 1.27
CA ALA A 56 -6.37 -3.58 1.76
C ALA A 56 -6.61 -3.61 3.29
N LYS A 57 -7.17 -4.68 3.82
CA LYS A 57 -7.34 -4.92 5.26
C LYS A 57 -6.00 -4.94 5.99
N GLY A 58 -5.01 -5.67 5.47
CA GLY A 58 -3.66 -5.74 6.04
C GLY A 58 -3.00 -4.36 6.09
N ILE A 59 -2.99 -3.63 5.00
CA ILE A 59 -2.40 -2.28 4.92
C ILE A 59 -3.20 -1.29 5.78
N MET A 60 -4.54 -1.34 5.75
CA MET A 60 -5.38 -0.44 6.57
C MET A 60 -5.22 -0.69 8.07
N SER A 61 -4.76 -1.87 8.50
CA SER A 61 -4.46 -2.16 9.91
C SER A 61 -3.20 -1.45 10.42
N ILE A 62 -2.35 -0.94 9.52
CA ILE A 62 -1.17 -0.16 9.90
C ILE A 62 -1.62 1.20 10.44
N ASN A 63 -1.09 1.57 11.62
CA ASN A 63 -1.44 2.84 12.26
C ASN A 63 -1.22 4.04 11.32
N ALA A 64 -2.15 4.98 11.36
CA ALA A 64 -2.16 6.22 10.59
C ALA A 64 -2.43 6.07 9.08
N VAL A 65 -2.59 4.87 8.53
CA VAL A 65 -3.08 4.67 7.17
C VAL A 65 -4.52 5.17 7.06
N LYS A 66 -4.84 5.86 5.95
CA LYS A 66 -6.16 6.48 5.71
C LYS A 66 -6.79 6.11 4.38
N SER A 67 -6.02 5.60 3.44
CA SER A 67 -6.53 5.05 2.19
C SER A 67 -5.61 3.96 1.68
N VAL A 68 -6.18 3.02 0.94
CA VAL A 68 -5.48 1.98 0.19
C VAL A 68 -6.08 1.96 -1.21
N SER A 69 -5.24 1.81 -2.21
CA SER A 69 -5.62 1.73 -3.61
C SER A 69 -4.87 0.57 -4.27
N ILE A 70 -5.53 -0.13 -5.16
CA ILE A 70 -4.99 -1.24 -5.95
C ILE A 70 -5.03 -0.84 -7.41
N GLY A 71 -3.89 -0.93 -8.10
CA GLY A 71 -3.77 -0.57 -9.51
C GLY A 71 -3.80 0.94 -9.77
N ASN A 72 -4.09 1.30 -11.03
CA ASN A 72 -4.16 2.70 -11.47
C ASN A 72 -5.50 3.31 -11.08
N VAL A 73 -5.50 4.16 -10.06
CA VAL A 73 -6.71 4.85 -9.57
C VAL A 73 -6.71 6.34 -9.88
N ASP A 74 -5.59 6.89 -10.32
CA ASP A 74 -5.45 8.34 -10.50
C ASP A 74 -6.37 8.84 -11.64
N ASP A 75 -6.53 8.06 -12.71
CA ASP A 75 -7.35 8.41 -13.89
C ASP A 75 -8.71 7.66 -13.96
N ILE A 76 -9.03 6.85 -12.95
CA ILE A 76 -10.15 5.90 -13.02
C ILE A 76 -11.52 6.59 -13.22
N LEU A 77 -11.68 7.79 -12.66
CA LEU A 77 -12.94 8.55 -12.75
C LEU A 77 -13.13 9.23 -14.11
N ASP A 78 -12.05 9.58 -14.77
CA ASP A 78 -12.04 10.29 -16.03
C ASP A 78 -11.92 9.36 -17.25
N SER A 79 -11.59 8.08 -17.02
CA SER A 79 -11.39 7.08 -18.06
C SER A 79 -12.65 6.28 -18.37
N ARG A 80 -12.75 5.82 -19.60
CA ARG A 80 -13.77 4.87 -20.02
C ARG A 80 -13.33 3.44 -19.73
N GLY A 81 -14.27 2.53 -19.49
CA GLY A 81 -13.94 1.12 -19.22
C GLY A 81 -13.14 0.43 -20.33
N SER A 82 -13.27 0.89 -21.59
CA SER A 82 -12.46 0.39 -22.71
C SER A 82 -10.98 0.82 -22.63
N GLU A 83 -10.69 1.96 -21.99
CA GLU A 83 -9.36 2.53 -21.84
C GLU A 83 -8.59 1.90 -20.67
N LEU A 84 -9.34 1.45 -19.65
CA LEU A 84 -8.78 0.80 -18.45
C LEU A 84 -8.67 -0.72 -18.59
N ARG A 85 -9.04 -1.29 -19.74
CA ARG A 85 -8.95 -2.72 -19.96
C ARG A 85 -7.52 -3.15 -20.19
N ASP A 86 -7.02 -4.07 -19.34
CA ASP A 86 -5.71 -4.70 -19.52
C ASP A 86 -5.81 -5.80 -20.58
N HIS A 87 -5.33 -5.52 -21.78
CA HIS A 87 -5.36 -6.47 -22.89
C HIS A 87 -4.27 -7.51 -22.73
N ILE A 88 -4.62 -8.78 -22.93
CA ILE A 88 -3.66 -9.90 -22.95
C ILE A 88 -3.12 -10.06 -24.37
N ARG A 89 -1.82 -10.18 -24.51
CA ARG A 89 -1.08 -10.43 -25.75
C ARG A 89 -0.22 -11.69 -25.61
N SER A 90 0.45 -12.08 -26.67
CA SER A 90 1.31 -13.26 -26.68
C SER A 90 2.52 -13.17 -25.72
N ASP A 91 2.90 -11.97 -25.35
CA ASP A 91 4.04 -11.65 -24.48
C ASP A 91 3.61 -11.17 -23.06
N GLY A 92 2.32 -11.20 -22.75
CA GLY A 92 1.81 -10.81 -21.44
C GLY A 92 0.71 -9.76 -21.52
N TYR A 93 0.53 -9.03 -20.41
CA TYR A 93 -0.42 -7.93 -20.34
C TYR A 93 0.15 -6.67 -20.97
N ALA A 94 -0.65 -5.97 -21.78
CA ALA A 94 -0.26 -4.72 -22.44
C ALA A 94 -0.27 -3.51 -21.48
N SER A 95 -1.00 -3.61 -20.40
CA SER A 95 -1.12 -2.61 -19.31
C SER A 95 -1.45 -3.32 -18.01
N ASN A 96 -1.34 -2.63 -16.88
CA ASN A 96 -1.65 -3.16 -15.55
C ASN A 96 -2.50 -2.17 -14.75
N ASN A 97 -3.62 -1.73 -15.34
CA ASN A 97 -4.55 -0.81 -14.68
C ASN A 97 -5.23 -1.46 -13.48
N ALA A 98 -5.50 -2.77 -13.55
CA ALA A 98 -6.08 -3.54 -12.46
C ALA A 98 -5.12 -3.81 -11.29
N GLY A 99 -3.81 -3.52 -11.45
CA GLY A 99 -2.81 -3.72 -10.40
C GLY A 99 -2.58 -5.19 -10.04
N GLY A 100 -2.60 -6.09 -11.03
CA GLY A 100 -2.29 -7.52 -10.85
C GLY A 100 -3.40 -8.36 -10.24
N ILE A 101 -4.58 -7.79 -9.97
CA ILE A 101 -5.71 -8.47 -9.34
C ILE A 101 -6.99 -8.20 -10.12
N LEU A 102 -7.65 -9.26 -10.58
CA LEU A 102 -8.93 -9.21 -11.30
C LEU A 102 -9.96 -10.10 -10.60
N GLY A 103 -11.12 -9.54 -10.29
CA GLY A 103 -12.19 -10.27 -9.60
C GLY A 103 -11.81 -10.75 -8.19
N GLY A 104 -10.76 -10.19 -7.60
CA GLY A 104 -10.22 -10.58 -6.30
C GLY A 104 -9.19 -11.72 -6.37
N ILE A 105 -8.70 -12.05 -7.56
CA ILE A 105 -7.75 -13.13 -7.82
C ILE A 105 -6.53 -12.57 -8.55
N SER A 106 -5.31 -12.98 -8.14
CA SER A 106 -4.09 -12.60 -8.84
C SER A 106 -4.05 -13.14 -10.26
N ASN A 107 -3.66 -12.28 -11.22
CA ASN A 107 -3.61 -12.62 -12.64
C ASN A 107 -2.20 -12.92 -13.16
N GLY A 108 -1.18 -12.88 -12.29
CA GLY A 108 0.23 -13.13 -12.63
C GLY A 108 1.03 -11.88 -12.99
N ASP A 109 0.39 -10.74 -13.15
CA ASP A 109 1.08 -9.46 -13.34
C ASP A 109 1.59 -8.88 -12.00
N GLU A 110 2.35 -7.79 -12.05
CA GLU A 110 2.84 -7.10 -10.85
C GLU A 110 1.66 -6.60 -10.01
N ILE A 111 1.58 -6.99 -8.73
CA ILE A 111 0.60 -6.39 -7.82
C ILE A 111 1.09 -5.00 -7.43
N ASP A 112 0.27 -3.99 -7.72
CA ASP A 112 0.55 -2.59 -7.41
C ASP A 112 -0.44 -2.08 -6.35
N VAL A 113 0.10 -1.79 -5.16
CA VAL A 113 -0.67 -1.29 -4.01
C VAL A 113 -0.14 0.06 -3.61
N SER A 114 -0.97 1.08 -3.55
CA SER A 114 -0.60 2.37 -2.99
C SER A 114 -1.48 2.73 -1.79
N PHE A 115 -0.93 3.51 -0.85
CA PHE A 115 -1.66 3.90 0.34
C PHE A 115 -1.16 5.23 0.89
N ILE A 116 -2.02 5.91 1.66
CA ILE A 116 -1.74 7.21 2.25
C ILE A 116 -1.69 7.10 3.77
N ILE A 117 -0.64 7.65 4.35
CA ILE A 117 -0.46 7.80 5.79
C ILE A 117 -0.67 9.26 6.16
N LYS A 118 -1.51 9.53 7.16
CA LYS A 118 -1.71 10.88 7.69
C LYS A 118 -0.47 11.35 8.45
N PRO A 119 -0.26 12.69 8.57
CA PRO A 119 0.72 13.24 9.50
C PRO A 119 0.45 12.77 10.94
N THR A 120 1.50 12.59 11.74
CA THR A 120 1.30 12.35 13.17
C THR A 120 0.77 13.61 13.85
N SER A 121 -0.21 13.46 14.76
CA SER A 121 -0.76 14.54 15.54
C SER A 121 0.03 14.82 16.83
N SER A 122 0.91 13.90 17.22
CA SER A 122 1.81 14.06 18.39
C SER A 122 3.01 14.93 17.98
N ILE A 123 2.84 16.23 17.96
CA ILE A 123 3.82 17.23 17.53
C ILE A 123 4.09 18.25 18.64
N GLN A 124 5.16 19.03 18.50
CA GLN A 124 5.54 20.06 19.47
C GLN A 124 4.73 21.35 19.35
N VAL A 125 3.93 21.48 18.29
CA VAL A 125 3.02 22.62 18.13
C VAL A 125 1.87 22.48 19.12
N LYS A 126 1.57 23.56 19.85
CA LYS A 126 0.44 23.59 20.80
C LYS A 126 -0.87 23.32 20.09
N GLY A 127 -1.68 22.47 20.69
CA GLY A 127 -3.04 22.19 20.28
C GLY A 127 -4.02 22.46 21.42
N GLN A 128 -5.33 22.45 21.12
CA GLN A 128 -6.39 22.61 22.11
C GLN A 128 -7.02 21.27 22.41
N THR A 129 -7.37 21.06 23.67
CA THR A 129 -8.11 19.89 24.17
C THR A 129 -8.96 20.26 25.36
N LEU A 130 -9.71 19.28 25.87
CA LEU A 130 -10.47 19.45 27.11
C LEU A 130 -9.77 18.73 28.27
N ASN A 131 -9.78 19.35 29.46
CA ASN A 131 -9.40 18.69 30.69
C ASN A 131 -10.54 17.74 31.17
N LYS A 132 -10.34 17.07 32.31
CA LYS A 132 -11.34 16.16 32.87
C LYS A 132 -12.60 16.88 33.37
N GLU A 133 -12.47 18.15 33.68
CA GLU A 133 -13.54 19.03 34.17
C GLU A 133 -14.35 19.63 33.01
N GLY A 134 -13.87 19.47 31.76
CA GLY A 134 -14.53 19.97 30.55
C GLY A 134 -14.08 21.35 30.10
N ASP A 135 -13.02 21.92 30.70
CA ASP A 135 -12.48 23.21 30.32
C ASP A 135 -11.51 23.08 29.12
N GLU A 136 -11.49 24.09 28.27
CA GLU A 136 -10.53 24.16 27.14
C GLU A 136 -9.13 24.50 27.69
N VAL A 137 -8.16 23.65 27.33
CA VAL A 137 -6.77 23.80 27.75
C VAL A 137 -5.82 23.56 26.57
N ASP A 138 -4.68 24.25 26.59
CA ASP A 138 -3.61 23.98 25.65
C ASP A 138 -2.88 22.70 26.02
N ILE A 139 -2.59 21.89 24.99
CA ILE A 139 -1.74 20.69 25.10
C ILE A 139 -0.50 20.84 24.21
N GLU A 140 0.64 20.45 24.74
CA GLU A 140 1.89 20.34 24.01
C GLU A 140 2.51 18.97 24.29
N VAL A 141 2.81 18.20 23.24
CA VAL A 141 3.43 16.89 23.37
C VAL A 141 4.93 17.04 23.33
N LYS A 142 5.58 16.84 24.49
CA LYS A 142 7.05 16.87 24.60
C LYS A 142 7.63 15.51 24.25
N GLY A 143 8.73 15.49 23.52
CA GLY A 143 9.45 14.27 23.17
C GLY A 143 10.01 14.29 21.74
N ARG A 144 10.64 13.19 21.34
CA ARG A 144 11.12 13.01 19.98
C ARG A 144 10.00 12.39 19.14
N HIS A 145 9.60 13.10 18.10
CA HIS A 145 8.63 12.64 17.13
C HIS A 145 9.26 12.55 15.74
N ASP A 146 8.82 11.55 14.95
CA ASP A 146 9.23 11.48 13.55
C ASP A 146 8.42 12.50 12.72
N PRO A 147 9.08 13.37 11.95
CA PRO A 147 8.38 14.33 11.11
C PRO A 147 7.59 13.67 9.99
N CYS A 148 7.98 12.46 9.58
CA CYS A 148 7.27 11.63 8.61
C CYS A 148 7.32 10.16 9.01
N VAL A 149 6.20 9.60 9.43
CA VAL A 149 6.10 8.17 9.80
C VAL A 149 6.11 7.24 8.58
N GLY A 150 5.90 7.79 7.37
CA GLY A 150 5.91 7.03 6.12
C GLY A 150 7.22 6.29 5.89
N ILE A 151 8.36 6.88 6.26
CA ILE A 151 9.68 6.25 6.09
C ILE A 151 9.76 4.91 6.85
N ARG A 152 9.21 4.86 8.06
CA ARG A 152 9.17 3.64 8.88
C ARG A 152 8.07 2.67 8.44
N ALA A 153 7.04 3.15 7.79
CA ALA A 153 5.95 2.32 7.31
C ALA A 153 6.34 1.45 6.11
N VAL A 154 7.39 1.79 5.35
CA VAL A 154 7.83 1.01 4.19
C VAL A 154 8.07 -0.47 4.53
N PRO A 155 8.98 -0.84 5.44
CA PRO A 155 9.22 -2.24 5.77
C PRO A 155 8.00 -2.91 6.44
N ILE A 156 7.18 -2.15 7.15
CA ILE A 156 5.96 -2.67 7.77
C ILE A 156 4.95 -3.06 6.69
N ALA A 157 4.75 -2.20 5.70
CA ALA A 157 3.83 -2.48 4.59
C ALA A 157 4.30 -3.67 3.73
N GLU A 158 5.61 -3.75 3.44
CA GLU A 158 6.20 -4.91 2.77
C GLU A 158 5.92 -6.21 3.55
N ALA A 159 6.11 -6.19 4.88
CA ALA A 159 5.85 -7.34 5.73
C ALA A 159 4.36 -7.72 5.74
N MET A 160 3.45 -6.75 5.83
CA MET A 160 2.00 -6.99 5.84
C MET A 160 1.52 -7.59 4.53
N VAL A 161 1.96 -7.08 3.39
CA VAL A 161 1.62 -7.65 2.07
C VAL A 161 2.16 -9.07 1.95
N ASN A 162 3.40 -9.33 2.41
CA ASN A 162 3.96 -10.68 2.39
C ASN A 162 3.19 -11.66 3.28
N LEU A 163 2.70 -11.24 4.45
CA LEU A 163 1.88 -12.08 5.33
C LEU A 163 0.56 -12.47 4.64
N VAL A 164 -0.12 -11.52 4.00
CA VAL A 164 -1.35 -11.78 3.26
C VAL A 164 -1.09 -12.74 2.09
N LEU A 165 -0.06 -12.47 1.30
CA LEU A 165 0.29 -13.33 0.17
C LEU A 165 0.65 -14.74 0.61
N MET A 166 1.40 -14.91 1.71
CA MET A 166 1.75 -16.22 2.23
C MET A 166 0.52 -17.01 2.69
N ASP A 167 -0.44 -16.35 3.35
CA ASP A 167 -1.70 -17.00 3.72
C ASP A 167 -2.45 -17.51 2.48
N HIS A 168 -2.60 -16.68 1.45
CA HIS A 168 -3.24 -17.09 0.21
C HIS A 168 -2.46 -18.16 -0.57
N ILE A 169 -1.12 -18.14 -0.55
CA ILE A 169 -0.29 -19.20 -1.14
C ILE A 169 -0.54 -20.53 -0.43
N LEU A 170 -0.60 -20.54 0.89
CA LEU A 170 -0.86 -21.76 1.66
C LEU A 170 -2.26 -22.30 1.41
N ARG A 171 -3.28 -21.44 1.36
CA ARG A 171 -4.66 -21.81 1.01
C ARG A 171 -4.73 -22.38 -0.41
N ASN A 172 -4.13 -21.70 -1.38
CA ASN A 172 -4.09 -22.18 -2.76
C ASN A 172 -3.43 -23.54 -2.88
N ARG A 173 -2.29 -23.77 -2.21
CA ARG A 173 -1.62 -25.07 -2.18
C ARG A 173 -2.47 -26.17 -1.53
N ALA A 174 -3.25 -25.85 -0.51
CA ALA A 174 -4.13 -26.82 0.14
C ALA A 174 -5.28 -27.27 -0.79
N GLN A 175 -5.73 -26.40 -1.69
CA GLN A 175 -6.83 -26.68 -2.61
C GLN A 175 -6.38 -27.23 -3.97
N ASN A 176 -5.21 -26.79 -4.45
CA ASN A 176 -4.74 -26.98 -5.83
C ASN A 176 -3.30 -27.51 -5.90
N PHE A 177 -2.88 -28.37 -4.94
CA PHE A 177 -1.47 -28.80 -4.86
C PHE A 177 -0.99 -29.62 -6.08
N ASP A 178 -1.90 -30.22 -6.81
CA ASP A 178 -1.69 -31.07 -7.98
C ASP A 178 -1.87 -30.33 -9.31
N ILE A 179 -2.23 -29.05 -9.27
CA ILE A 179 -2.45 -28.23 -10.46
C ILE A 179 -1.21 -27.37 -10.72
N GLU A 180 -0.61 -27.52 -11.89
CA GLU A 180 0.44 -26.64 -12.37
C GLU A 180 -0.19 -25.38 -12.99
N GLN A 181 -0.03 -24.24 -12.32
CA GLN A 181 -0.56 -22.96 -12.79
C GLN A 181 0.44 -22.33 -13.75
N LYS A 182 0.11 -22.33 -15.04
CA LYS A 182 0.89 -21.67 -16.09
C LYS A 182 0.03 -20.71 -16.89
N LEU A 183 0.53 -19.52 -17.11
CA LEU A 183 -0.01 -18.63 -18.13
C LEU A 183 0.59 -18.99 -19.50
N PRO A 184 -0.14 -18.74 -20.60
CA PRO A 184 0.34 -19.10 -21.96
C PRO A 184 1.66 -18.42 -22.36
N PHE A 185 2.06 -17.36 -21.65
CA PHE A 185 3.25 -16.54 -21.92
C PHE A 185 4.31 -16.65 -20.80
N THR A 186 4.16 -17.57 -19.85
CA THR A 186 5.18 -17.87 -18.82
C THR A 186 5.85 -19.18 -19.17
N GLU A 187 7.22 -19.20 -19.23
CA GLU A 187 8.01 -20.42 -19.35
C GLU A 187 8.10 -21.18 -18.02
#